data_819b3584f9b0429698a4af64775249b0
#
_entry.id   819b3584f9b0429698a4af64775249b0
#
_cell.length_a   1.000
_cell.length_b   1.000
_cell.length_c   1.000
_cell.angle_alpha   90.00
_cell.angle_beta   90.00
_cell.angle_gamma   90.00
#
_symmetry.space_group_name_H-M   'P 1'
#
loop_
_entity.id
_entity.type
_entity.pdbx_description
1 polymer ?
#
loop_
_entity_poly.entity_id
_entity_poly.type
_entity_poly.pdbx_seq_one_letter_code
_entity_poly.pdbx_strand_id
1 'polypeptide(L)'
;YELRLDGRRKKAQAAGEELNRATLDANEQLRRAKLLEDLERNLEGFAQSVKAVMKEAGRGMLTGVCGPVTKLLSVPREYAVALETALGAAMQNVVVESEQDAKKAISLLKQRDLGRATFLPLTTIRGTVLDKREMEELPGFVGIASELCRCDPKYSGIRDSLLGRVAVAEDLDSAVSIAKRMKYRFRIVSLDGQVVNAGGSLT
;
A
#
# COMPACT_ATOMS: atom_id res chain seq x y z
N TYR A 1 -12.55 -31.33 54.34
CA TYR A 1 -13.54 -31.15 53.22
C TYR A 1 -13.66 -29.70 52.81
N GLU A 2 -13.71 -28.75 53.74
CA GLU A 2 -13.83 -27.31 53.51
C GLU A 2 -12.66 -26.70 52.74
N LEU A 3 -11.42 -27.05 53.05
CA LEU A 3 -10.23 -26.55 52.35
C LEU A 3 -10.21 -26.93 50.84
N ARG A 4 -10.76 -28.08 50.50
CA ARG A 4 -10.86 -28.52 49.08
C ARG A 4 -11.97 -27.74 48.34
N LEU A 5 -13.04 -27.39 49.01
CA LEU A 5 -14.14 -26.59 48.46
C LEU A 5 -13.69 -25.14 48.22
N ASP A 6 -12.95 -24.55 49.15
CA ASP A 6 -12.41 -23.21 49.04
C ASP A 6 -11.37 -23.09 47.90
N GLY A 7 -10.50 -24.12 47.75
CA GLY A 7 -9.57 -24.17 46.64
C GLY A 7 -10.26 -24.28 45.27
N ARG A 8 -11.36 -25.01 45.17
CA ARG A 8 -12.15 -25.11 43.93
C ARG A 8 -12.91 -23.81 43.63
N ARG A 9 -13.47 -23.14 44.65
CA ARG A 9 -14.11 -21.83 44.49
C ARG A 9 -13.15 -20.76 43.99
N LYS A 10 -11.94 -20.66 44.57
CA LYS A 10 -10.90 -19.72 44.15
C LYS A 10 -10.46 -19.97 42.70
N LYS A 11 -10.31 -21.24 42.30
CA LYS A 11 -9.99 -21.59 40.92
C LYS A 11 -11.11 -21.27 39.94
N ALA A 12 -12.36 -21.52 40.31
CA ALA A 12 -13.51 -21.18 39.49
C ALA A 12 -13.65 -19.65 39.30
N GLN A 13 -13.42 -18.89 40.38
CA GLN A 13 -13.46 -17.44 40.34
C GLN A 13 -12.35 -16.87 39.46
N ALA A 14 -11.12 -17.35 39.63
CA ALA A 14 -9.99 -16.93 38.80
C ALA A 14 -10.20 -17.26 37.30
N ALA A 15 -10.74 -18.46 36.99
CA ALA A 15 -11.09 -18.82 35.63
C ALA A 15 -12.22 -17.94 35.05
N GLY A 16 -13.20 -17.56 35.87
CA GLY A 16 -14.25 -16.62 35.48
C GLY A 16 -13.72 -15.21 35.18
N GLU A 17 -12.79 -14.72 35.98
CA GLU A 17 -12.15 -13.41 35.77
C GLU A 17 -11.28 -13.43 34.50
N GLU A 18 -10.55 -14.51 34.28
CA GLU A 18 -9.72 -14.69 33.07
C GLU A 18 -10.60 -14.77 31.80
N LEU A 19 -11.70 -15.52 31.86
CA LEU A 19 -12.68 -15.60 30.78
C LEU A 19 -13.30 -14.24 30.46
N ASN A 20 -13.69 -13.48 31.49
CA ASN A 20 -14.24 -12.13 31.31
C ASN A 20 -13.22 -11.19 30.66
N ARG A 21 -11.96 -11.22 31.09
CA ARG A 21 -10.88 -10.43 30.50
C ARG A 21 -10.65 -10.79 29.05
N ALA A 22 -10.52 -12.08 28.74
CA ALA A 22 -10.36 -12.57 27.38
C ALA A 22 -11.54 -12.19 26.47
N THR A 23 -12.76 -12.22 27.00
CA THR A 23 -13.97 -11.82 26.27
C THR A 23 -13.99 -10.31 25.98
N LEU A 24 -13.57 -9.47 26.92
CA LEU A 24 -13.45 -8.03 26.72
C LEU A 24 -12.39 -7.71 25.67
N ASP A 25 -11.22 -8.34 25.75
CA ASP A 25 -10.14 -8.16 24.77
C ASP A 25 -10.57 -8.61 23.36
N ALA A 26 -11.24 -9.74 23.24
CA ALA A 26 -11.77 -10.23 21.98
C ALA A 26 -12.81 -9.28 21.36
N ASN A 27 -13.71 -8.73 22.17
CA ASN A 27 -14.71 -7.75 21.74
C ASN A 27 -14.05 -6.43 21.29
N GLU A 28 -13.00 -5.98 21.97
CA GLU A 28 -12.26 -4.78 21.58
C GLU A 28 -11.55 -5.00 20.23
N GLN A 29 -10.89 -6.14 20.04
CA GLN A 29 -10.25 -6.49 18.76
C GLN A 29 -11.28 -6.58 17.63
N LEU A 30 -12.45 -7.16 17.89
CA LEU A 30 -13.52 -7.24 16.90
C LEU A 30 -14.05 -5.86 16.51
N ARG A 31 -14.23 -4.95 17.48
CA ARG A 31 -14.63 -3.56 17.21
C ARG A 31 -13.58 -2.82 16.36
N ARG A 32 -12.28 -3.01 16.68
CA ARG A 32 -11.18 -2.42 15.91
C ARG A 32 -11.16 -2.96 14.49
N ALA A 33 -11.28 -4.27 14.30
CA ALA A 33 -11.34 -4.89 12.98
C ALA A 33 -12.50 -4.33 12.15
N LYS A 34 -13.69 -4.24 12.74
CA LYS A 34 -14.88 -3.71 12.09
C LYS A 34 -14.73 -2.23 11.71
N LEU A 35 -14.13 -1.42 12.59
CA LEU A 35 -13.85 -0.02 12.29
C LEU A 35 -12.88 0.11 11.11
N LEU A 36 -11.81 -0.69 11.08
CA LEU A 36 -10.85 -0.69 9.97
C LEU A 36 -11.50 -1.14 8.66
N GLU A 37 -12.36 -2.16 8.69
CA GLU A 37 -13.14 -2.58 7.52
C GLU A 37 -14.06 -1.47 7.00
N ASP A 38 -14.73 -0.74 7.89
CA ASP A 38 -15.60 0.38 7.52
C ASP A 38 -14.80 1.54 6.93
N LEU A 39 -13.63 1.89 7.50
CA LEU A 39 -12.72 2.90 6.98
C LEU A 39 -12.20 2.51 5.58
N GLU A 40 -11.83 1.24 5.40
CA GLU A 40 -11.38 0.71 4.12
C GLU A 40 -12.51 0.69 3.08
N ARG A 41 -13.72 0.29 3.47
CA ARG A 41 -14.90 0.26 2.60
C ARG A 41 -15.32 1.66 2.15
N ASN A 42 -15.23 2.65 3.04
CA ASN A 42 -15.59 4.05 2.76
C ASN A 42 -14.49 4.80 2.01
N LEU A 43 -13.35 4.15 1.71
CA LEU A 43 -12.20 4.80 1.07
C LEU A 43 -11.79 6.10 1.77
N GLU A 44 -11.81 6.11 3.11
CA GLU A 44 -11.36 7.28 3.87
C GLU A 44 -9.89 7.58 3.56
N GLY A 45 -9.57 8.87 3.37
CA GLY A 45 -8.25 9.30 2.89
C GLY A 45 -8.10 9.37 1.38
N PHE A 46 -9.05 8.81 0.59
CA PHE A 46 -9.02 8.96 -0.86
C PHE A 46 -9.67 10.26 -1.33
N ALA A 47 -9.17 10.81 -2.44
CA ALA A 47 -9.77 11.96 -3.10
C ALA A 47 -11.21 11.67 -3.50
N GLN A 48 -12.04 12.71 -3.50
CA GLN A 48 -13.46 12.58 -3.84
C GLN A 48 -13.69 12.01 -5.25
N SER A 49 -12.83 12.36 -6.20
CA SER A 49 -12.84 11.81 -7.56
C SER A 49 -12.65 10.28 -7.57
N VAL A 50 -11.70 9.76 -6.79
CA VAL A 50 -11.44 8.31 -6.67
C VAL A 50 -12.62 7.61 -6.02
N LYS A 51 -13.16 8.17 -4.92
CA LYS A 51 -14.36 7.65 -4.26
C LYS A 51 -15.56 7.55 -5.21
N ALA A 52 -15.77 8.59 -6.02
CA ALA A 52 -16.85 8.63 -7.00
C ALA A 52 -16.69 7.54 -8.06
N VAL A 53 -15.50 7.37 -8.63
CA VAL A 53 -15.20 6.31 -9.60
C VAL A 53 -15.46 4.94 -9.01
N MET A 54 -14.97 4.67 -7.81
CA MET A 54 -15.13 3.37 -7.14
C MET A 54 -16.61 3.08 -6.82
N LYS A 55 -17.37 4.10 -6.41
CA LYS A 55 -18.80 3.99 -6.14
C LYS A 55 -19.59 3.64 -7.41
N GLU A 56 -19.31 4.32 -8.52
CA GLU A 56 -20.00 4.06 -9.80
C GLU A 56 -19.57 2.72 -10.42
N ALA A 57 -18.34 2.30 -10.22
CA ALA A 57 -17.87 0.95 -10.57
C ALA A 57 -18.61 -0.13 -9.78
N GLY A 58 -18.79 0.06 -8.48
CA GLY A 58 -19.55 -0.85 -7.62
C GLY A 58 -21.05 -0.94 -7.98
N ARG A 59 -21.60 0.11 -8.61
CA ARG A 59 -22.98 0.15 -9.13
C ARG A 59 -23.13 -0.42 -10.55
N GLY A 60 -22.01 -0.80 -11.19
CA GLY A 60 -22.01 -1.30 -12.56
C GLY A 60 -22.13 -0.23 -13.65
N MET A 61 -22.09 1.06 -13.28
CA MET A 61 -22.13 2.17 -14.24
C MET A 61 -20.79 2.39 -14.96
N LEU A 62 -19.69 2.04 -14.31
CA LEU A 62 -18.34 2.01 -14.88
C LEU A 62 -17.86 0.57 -14.91
N THR A 63 -17.58 0.06 -16.09
CA THR A 63 -16.97 -1.26 -16.30
C THR A 63 -15.46 -1.14 -16.41
N GLY A 64 -14.74 -2.23 -16.22
CA GLY A 64 -13.28 -2.28 -16.42
C GLY A 64 -12.47 -1.51 -15.37
N VAL A 65 -13.05 -1.11 -14.24
CA VAL A 65 -12.35 -0.50 -13.11
C VAL A 65 -11.82 -1.60 -12.21
N CYS A 66 -10.49 -1.72 -12.09
CA CYS A 66 -9.84 -2.73 -11.25
C CYS A 66 -9.72 -2.26 -9.79
N GLY A 67 -9.43 -0.99 -9.58
CA GLY A 67 -9.30 -0.38 -8.25
C GLY A 67 -8.11 0.56 -8.13
N PRO A 68 -7.98 1.24 -6.98
CA PRO A 68 -6.82 2.08 -6.70
C PRO A 68 -5.57 1.22 -6.45
N VAL A 69 -4.40 1.76 -6.79
CA VAL A 69 -3.09 1.07 -6.68
C VAL A 69 -2.88 0.44 -5.31
N THR A 70 -3.23 1.15 -4.23
CA THR A 70 -3.09 0.65 -2.85
C THR A 70 -3.84 -0.63 -2.56
N LYS A 71 -4.95 -0.89 -3.26
CA LYS A 71 -5.73 -2.12 -3.09
C LYS A 71 -5.23 -3.29 -3.94
N LEU A 72 -4.39 -3.01 -4.91
CA LEU A 72 -3.89 -4.01 -5.87
C LEU A 72 -2.47 -4.48 -5.55
N LEU A 73 -1.73 -3.72 -4.74
CA LEU A 73 -0.38 -4.06 -4.29
C LEU A 73 -0.41 -4.53 -2.83
N SER A 74 0.23 -5.65 -2.56
CA SER A 74 0.45 -6.17 -1.21
C SER A 74 1.89 -5.90 -0.80
N VAL A 75 2.07 -5.13 0.26
CA VAL A 75 3.38 -4.70 0.76
C VAL A 75 3.64 -5.33 2.12
N PRO A 76 4.77 -6.04 2.32
CA PRO A 76 5.20 -6.47 3.65
C PRO A 76 5.38 -5.28 4.59
N ARG A 77 5.01 -5.47 5.86
CA ARG A 77 5.03 -4.39 6.87
C ARG A 77 6.39 -3.69 7.00
N GLU A 78 7.46 -4.43 6.85
CA GLU A 78 8.84 -3.94 6.94
C GLU A 78 9.20 -2.92 5.84
N TYR A 79 8.52 -2.97 4.68
CA TYR A 79 8.74 -2.07 3.55
C TYR A 79 7.62 -1.03 3.37
N ALA A 80 6.61 -1.03 4.23
CA ALA A 80 5.41 -0.21 4.05
C ALA A 80 5.74 1.28 3.91
N VAL A 81 6.53 1.84 4.83
CA VAL A 81 6.90 3.26 4.81
C VAL A 81 7.68 3.62 3.54
N ALA A 82 8.65 2.80 3.16
CA ALA A 82 9.46 3.04 1.96
C ALA A 82 8.61 3.01 0.69
N LEU A 83 7.73 2.02 0.54
CA LEU A 83 6.91 1.87 -0.66
C LEU A 83 5.77 2.89 -0.73
N GLU A 84 5.15 3.24 0.40
CA GLU A 84 4.19 4.34 0.47
C GLU A 84 4.82 5.67 0.05
N THR A 85 6.04 5.95 0.54
CA THR A 85 6.82 7.12 0.13
C THR A 85 7.18 7.07 -1.36
N ALA A 86 7.58 5.91 -1.85
CA ALA A 86 7.91 5.71 -3.27
C ALA A 86 6.71 5.95 -4.19
N LEU A 87 5.53 5.45 -3.81
CA LEU A 87 4.28 5.63 -4.55
C LEU A 87 3.74 7.06 -4.43
N GLY A 88 3.78 7.64 -3.23
CA GLY A 88 3.25 8.97 -2.98
C GLY A 88 1.82 9.13 -3.50
N ALA A 89 1.55 10.17 -4.28
CA ALA A 89 0.23 10.44 -4.85
C ALA A 89 -0.28 9.31 -5.77
N ALA A 90 0.60 8.50 -6.35
CA ALA A 90 0.24 7.39 -7.22
C ALA A 90 -0.52 6.27 -6.48
N MET A 91 -0.49 6.25 -5.15
CA MET A 91 -1.32 5.34 -4.36
C MET A 91 -2.81 5.42 -4.68
N GLN A 92 -3.27 6.61 -5.06
CA GLN A 92 -4.67 6.88 -5.39
C GLN A 92 -4.99 6.73 -6.89
N ASN A 93 -3.99 6.45 -7.74
CA ASN A 93 -4.23 6.21 -9.16
C ASN A 93 -5.12 4.98 -9.32
N VAL A 94 -6.07 5.07 -10.25
CA VAL A 94 -7.05 4.02 -10.49
C VAL A 94 -6.62 3.16 -11.67
N VAL A 95 -6.43 1.88 -11.45
CA VAL A 95 -6.12 0.91 -12.49
C VAL A 95 -7.41 0.53 -13.21
N VAL A 96 -7.37 0.55 -14.53
CA VAL A 96 -8.48 0.17 -15.42
C VAL A 96 -8.03 -0.82 -16.48
N GLU A 97 -8.94 -1.61 -17.02
CA GLU A 97 -8.60 -2.62 -18.02
C GLU A 97 -8.12 -2.01 -19.33
N SER A 98 -8.76 -0.94 -19.79
CA SER A 98 -8.48 -0.32 -21.08
C SER A 98 -8.51 1.22 -21.06
N GLU A 99 -7.95 1.83 -22.11
CA GLU A 99 -8.05 3.27 -22.32
C GLU A 99 -9.51 3.75 -22.48
N GLN A 100 -10.38 2.90 -23.05
CA GLN A 100 -11.80 3.22 -23.19
C GLN A 100 -12.48 3.34 -21.83
N ASP A 101 -12.15 2.46 -20.90
CA ASP A 101 -12.68 2.52 -19.54
C ASP A 101 -12.16 3.75 -18.79
N ALA A 102 -10.90 4.12 -18.98
CA ALA A 102 -10.33 5.38 -18.48
C ALA A 102 -11.12 6.60 -19.02
N LYS A 103 -11.38 6.64 -20.33
CA LYS A 103 -12.13 7.74 -20.95
C LYS A 103 -13.55 7.87 -20.39
N LYS A 104 -14.25 6.75 -20.18
CA LYS A 104 -15.59 6.76 -19.57
C LYS A 104 -15.57 7.33 -18.16
N ALA A 105 -14.58 6.90 -17.34
CA ALA A 105 -14.42 7.40 -15.98
C ALA A 105 -14.07 8.89 -15.94
N ILE A 106 -13.18 9.37 -16.81
CA ILE A 106 -12.83 10.79 -16.94
C ILE A 106 -14.06 11.61 -17.35
N SER A 107 -14.84 11.12 -18.32
CA SER A 107 -16.07 11.80 -18.78
C SER A 107 -17.09 11.94 -17.65
N LEU A 108 -17.28 10.89 -16.85
CA LEU A 108 -18.17 10.92 -15.68
C LEU A 108 -17.71 11.96 -14.66
N LEU A 109 -16.41 11.98 -14.32
CA LEU A 109 -15.86 12.96 -13.37
C LEU A 109 -16.06 14.38 -13.86
N LYS A 110 -15.83 14.63 -15.17
CA LYS A 110 -16.03 15.94 -15.80
C LYS A 110 -17.49 16.37 -15.79
N GLN A 111 -18.41 15.48 -16.16
CA GLN A 111 -19.85 15.79 -16.20
C GLN A 111 -20.42 16.13 -14.83
N ARG A 112 -19.89 15.54 -13.77
CA ARG A 112 -20.37 15.73 -12.40
C ARG A 112 -19.53 16.70 -11.58
N ASP A 113 -18.52 17.33 -12.17
CA ASP A 113 -17.58 18.25 -11.52
C ASP A 113 -16.96 17.69 -10.22
N LEU A 114 -16.52 16.42 -10.29
CA LEU A 114 -15.99 15.67 -9.14
C LEU A 114 -14.46 15.70 -9.03
N GLY A 115 -13.81 16.63 -9.72
CA GLY A 115 -12.37 16.78 -9.73
C GLY A 115 -11.67 15.83 -10.72
N ARG A 116 -10.40 15.55 -10.47
CA ARG A 116 -9.54 14.76 -11.36
C ARG A 116 -9.02 13.52 -10.66
N ALA A 117 -8.83 12.44 -11.41
CA ALA A 117 -8.10 11.25 -11.01
C ALA A 117 -7.17 10.81 -12.14
N THR A 118 -6.08 10.14 -11.79
CA THR A 118 -5.16 9.52 -12.75
C THR A 118 -5.57 8.08 -12.96
N PHE A 119 -5.69 7.67 -14.23
CA PHE A 119 -6.04 6.31 -14.61
C PHE A 119 -4.86 5.61 -15.25
N LEU A 120 -4.67 4.34 -14.91
CA LEU A 120 -3.59 3.48 -15.40
C LEU A 120 -4.19 2.30 -16.17
N PRO A 121 -4.32 2.40 -17.53
CA PRO A 121 -4.86 1.32 -18.33
C PRO A 121 -3.87 0.15 -18.45
N LEU A 122 -4.33 -1.07 -18.20
CA LEU A 122 -3.52 -2.29 -18.33
C LEU A 122 -3.04 -2.51 -19.77
N THR A 123 -3.77 -2.01 -20.75
CA THR A 123 -3.41 -2.15 -22.16
C THR A 123 -2.20 -1.33 -22.56
N THR A 124 -1.94 -0.19 -21.91
CA THR A 124 -0.88 0.77 -22.32
C THR A 124 0.27 0.89 -21.36
N ILE A 125 0.00 0.75 -20.04
CA ILE A 125 1.06 0.91 -19.04
C ILE A 125 2.01 -0.29 -19.08
N ARG A 126 3.29 0.02 -19.30
CA ARG A 126 4.40 -0.93 -19.24
C ARG A 126 5.48 -0.36 -18.35
N GLY A 127 6.06 -1.19 -17.50
CA GLY A 127 7.14 -0.80 -16.63
C GLY A 127 8.47 -1.41 -17.04
N THR A 128 9.54 -0.79 -16.59
CA THR A 128 10.90 -1.33 -16.62
C THR A 128 11.46 -1.41 -15.23
N VAL A 129 12.23 -2.44 -14.95
CA VAL A 129 12.88 -2.65 -13.65
C VAL A 129 14.36 -2.33 -13.79
N LEU A 130 14.93 -1.64 -12.79
CA LEU A 130 16.37 -1.36 -12.72
C LEU A 130 17.15 -2.67 -12.64
N ASP A 131 18.29 -2.70 -13.30
CA ASP A 131 19.28 -3.76 -13.11
C ASP A 131 19.97 -3.55 -11.75
N LYS A 132 19.77 -4.48 -10.83
CA LYS A 132 20.28 -4.37 -9.46
C LYS A 132 21.71 -4.91 -9.31
N ARG A 133 22.27 -5.59 -10.32
CA ARG A 133 23.60 -6.24 -10.19
C ARG A 133 24.71 -5.31 -9.72
N GLU A 134 24.70 -4.05 -10.13
CA GLU A 134 25.68 -3.06 -9.69
C GLU A 134 25.44 -2.56 -8.24
N MET A 135 24.27 -2.86 -7.67
CA MET A 135 23.84 -2.37 -6.34
C MET A 135 23.79 -3.46 -5.29
N GLU A 136 23.64 -4.74 -5.69
CA GLU A 136 23.45 -5.87 -4.76
C GLU A 136 24.61 -6.01 -3.75
N GLU A 137 25.83 -5.63 -4.13
CA GLU A 137 27.00 -5.68 -3.28
C GLU A 137 27.24 -4.37 -2.48
N LEU A 138 26.43 -3.34 -2.69
CA LEU A 138 26.60 -2.07 -2.00
C LEU A 138 26.01 -2.14 -0.59
N PRO A 139 26.76 -1.68 0.43
CA PRO A 139 26.25 -1.65 1.79
C PRO A 139 24.92 -0.88 1.91
N GLY A 140 23.97 -1.46 2.64
CA GLY A 140 22.66 -0.86 2.89
C GLY A 140 21.69 -0.92 1.71
N PHE A 141 22.02 -1.60 0.61
CA PHE A 141 21.04 -1.85 -0.46
C PHE A 141 20.05 -2.94 -0.02
N VAL A 142 18.75 -2.63 -0.10
CA VAL A 142 17.67 -3.56 0.29
C VAL A 142 17.08 -4.27 -0.93
N GLY A 143 16.80 -3.55 -1.99
CA GLY A 143 16.21 -4.11 -3.21
C GLY A 143 15.60 -3.04 -4.14
N ILE A 144 15.00 -3.51 -5.23
CA ILE A 144 14.18 -2.65 -6.11
C ILE A 144 12.75 -2.66 -5.56
N ALA A 145 12.13 -1.49 -5.46
CA ALA A 145 10.82 -1.32 -4.82
C ALA A 145 9.74 -2.24 -5.42
N SER A 146 9.75 -2.47 -6.74
CA SER A 146 8.82 -3.38 -7.40
C SER A 146 8.98 -4.85 -6.99
N GLU A 147 10.19 -5.27 -6.59
CA GLU A 147 10.47 -6.63 -6.14
C GLU A 147 10.09 -6.86 -4.67
N LEU A 148 9.94 -5.77 -3.89
CA LEU A 148 9.59 -5.80 -2.46
C LEU A 148 8.08 -5.81 -2.20
N CYS A 149 7.25 -5.76 -3.25
CA CYS A 149 5.80 -5.89 -3.13
C CYS A 149 5.27 -6.99 -4.06
N ARG A 150 4.07 -7.48 -3.73
CA ARG A 150 3.38 -8.52 -4.47
C ARG A 150 2.12 -7.96 -5.12
N CYS A 151 1.73 -8.51 -6.24
CA CYS A 151 0.46 -8.23 -6.90
C CYS A 151 0.03 -9.44 -7.76
N ASP A 152 -1.22 -9.43 -8.19
CA ASP A 152 -1.65 -10.35 -9.24
C ASP A 152 -0.80 -10.13 -10.50
N PRO A 153 -0.37 -11.18 -11.23
CA PRO A 153 0.45 -11.08 -12.44
C PRO A 153 -0.08 -10.10 -13.48
N LYS A 154 -1.39 -9.93 -13.59
CA LYS A 154 -2.00 -8.97 -14.52
C LYS A 154 -1.65 -7.50 -14.21
N TYR A 155 -1.28 -7.20 -12.97
CA TYR A 155 -0.88 -5.84 -12.52
C TYR A 155 0.63 -5.62 -12.52
N SER A 156 1.44 -6.62 -12.93
CA SER A 156 2.90 -6.50 -12.91
C SER A 156 3.42 -5.31 -13.70
N GLY A 157 2.83 -5.00 -14.86
CA GLY A 157 3.19 -3.82 -15.65
C GLY A 157 2.95 -2.50 -14.92
N ILE A 158 1.87 -2.40 -14.15
CA ILE A 158 1.56 -1.23 -13.30
C ILE A 158 2.59 -1.12 -12.17
N ARG A 159 2.82 -2.21 -11.43
CA ARG A 159 3.81 -2.27 -10.36
C ARG A 159 5.19 -1.83 -10.85
N ASP A 160 5.65 -2.40 -11.94
CA ASP A 160 6.97 -2.12 -12.50
C ASP A 160 7.07 -0.70 -13.08
N SER A 161 5.98 -0.16 -13.62
CA SER A 161 5.91 1.24 -14.05
C SER A 161 6.05 2.22 -12.89
N LEU A 162 5.43 1.94 -11.74
CA LEU A 162 5.44 2.83 -10.59
C LEU A 162 6.68 2.67 -9.71
N LEU A 163 7.17 1.45 -9.55
CA LEU A 163 8.17 1.07 -8.56
C LEU A 163 9.44 0.46 -9.17
N GLY A 164 9.45 0.10 -10.43
CA GLY A 164 10.58 -0.59 -11.07
C GLY A 164 11.85 0.26 -11.18
N ARG A 165 11.73 1.58 -11.13
CA ARG A 165 12.86 2.52 -11.19
C ARG A 165 13.16 3.19 -9.85
N VAL A 166 12.71 2.61 -8.76
CA VAL A 166 12.99 3.07 -7.39
C VAL A 166 13.77 1.98 -6.66
N ALA A 167 14.92 2.33 -6.13
CA ALA A 167 15.69 1.48 -5.24
C ALA A 167 15.32 1.77 -3.78
N VAL A 168 15.48 0.78 -2.91
CA VAL A 168 15.28 0.90 -1.47
C VAL A 168 16.60 0.66 -0.75
N ALA A 169 16.92 1.50 0.22
CA ALA A 169 18.10 1.43 1.06
C ALA A 169 17.71 1.35 2.55
N GLU A 170 18.59 0.86 3.40
CA GLU A 170 18.35 0.72 4.84
C GLU A 170 18.10 2.08 5.51
N ASP A 171 18.93 3.07 5.19
CA ASP A 171 18.91 4.41 5.77
C ASP A 171 19.31 5.49 4.75
N LEU A 172 19.27 6.76 5.16
CA LEU A 172 19.63 7.87 4.30
C LEU A 172 21.10 7.86 3.88
N ASP A 173 22.01 7.49 4.77
CA ASP A 173 23.45 7.48 4.47
C ASP A 173 23.76 6.43 3.39
N SER A 174 23.18 5.25 3.52
CA SER A 174 23.23 4.21 2.49
C SER A 174 22.61 4.67 1.18
N ALA A 175 21.43 5.32 1.23
CA ALA A 175 20.76 5.86 0.04
C ALA A 175 21.63 6.89 -0.70
N VAL A 176 22.27 7.81 0.04
CA VAL A 176 23.19 8.82 -0.54
C VAL A 176 24.43 8.16 -1.13
N SER A 177 25.00 7.17 -0.46
CA SER A 177 26.18 6.43 -0.93
C SER A 177 25.90 5.69 -2.23
N ILE A 178 24.77 4.98 -2.28
CA ILE A 178 24.32 4.27 -3.49
C ILE A 178 24.02 5.27 -4.61
N ALA A 179 23.33 6.38 -4.32
CA ALA A 179 23.01 7.41 -5.29
C ALA A 179 24.27 8.01 -5.95
N LYS A 180 25.28 8.32 -5.15
CA LYS A 180 26.59 8.80 -5.65
C LYS A 180 27.22 7.79 -6.61
N ARG A 181 27.27 6.51 -6.21
CA ARG A 181 27.83 5.43 -7.03
C ARG A 181 27.08 5.28 -8.35
N MET A 182 25.75 5.39 -8.30
CA MET A 182 24.85 5.30 -9.45
C MET A 182 24.70 6.63 -10.21
N LYS A 183 25.47 7.67 -9.88
CA LYS A 183 25.44 8.99 -10.53
C LYS A 183 24.05 9.63 -10.52
N TYR A 184 23.28 9.43 -9.46
CA TYR A 184 21.93 9.98 -9.26
C TYR A 184 20.95 9.73 -10.42
N ARG A 185 21.06 8.56 -11.09
CA ARG A 185 20.25 8.24 -12.29
C ARG A 185 18.81 7.88 -11.98
N PHE A 186 18.49 7.52 -10.74
CA PHE A 186 17.18 7.10 -10.31
C PHE A 186 16.94 7.48 -8.84
N ARG A 187 15.72 7.29 -8.40
CA ARG A 187 15.25 7.62 -7.06
C ARG A 187 15.57 6.48 -6.10
N ILE A 188 16.00 6.83 -4.89
CA ILE A 188 16.24 5.87 -3.80
C ILE A 188 15.44 6.31 -2.58
N VAL A 189 14.79 5.38 -1.92
CA VAL A 189 14.00 5.60 -0.72
C VAL A 189 14.56 4.75 0.41
N SER A 190 14.74 5.34 1.60
CA SER A 190 15.17 4.58 2.78
C SER A 190 13.98 3.88 3.45
N LEU A 191 14.26 2.89 4.28
CA LEU A 191 13.21 2.14 5.01
C LEU A 191 12.37 3.04 5.93
N ASP A 192 12.94 4.14 6.41
CA ASP A 192 12.25 5.16 7.22
C ASP A 192 11.57 6.28 6.39
N GLY A 193 11.60 6.17 5.05
CA GLY A 193 10.85 7.03 4.14
C GLY A 193 11.56 8.31 3.69
N GLN A 194 12.86 8.43 3.86
CA GLN A 194 13.64 9.54 3.30
C GLN A 194 13.99 9.27 1.84
N VAL A 195 14.11 10.30 1.04
CA VAL A 195 14.23 10.18 -0.42
C VAL A 195 15.46 10.89 -0.95
N VAL A 196 16.24 10.18 -1.76
CA VAL A 196 17.25 10.76 -2.66
C VAL A 196 16.67 10.72 -4.07
N ASN A 197 16.33 11.87 -4.61
CA ASN A 197 15.75 11.97 -5.95
C ASN A 197 16.81 11.80 -7.05
N ALA A 198 16.37 11.43 -8.25
CA ALA A 198 17.20 11.57 -9.42
C ALA A 198 17.67 13.03 -9.57
N GLY A 199 18.97 13.21 -9.84
CA GLY A 199 19.57 14.54 -9.86
C GLY A 199 20.08 15.06 -8.51
N GLY A 200 19.79 14.35 -7.38
CA GLY A 200 20.49 14.54 -6.10
C GLY A 200 19.78 15.40 -5.06
N SER A 201 18.52 15.83 -5.27
CA SER A 201 17.76 16.48 -4.19
C SER A 201 17.33 15.48 -3.12
N LEU A 202 17.28 15.93 -1.88
CA LEU A 202 16.89 15.15 -0.70
C LEU A 202 15.52 15.63 -0.20
N THR A 203 14.72 14.70 0.29
CA THR A 203 13.40 14.98 0.90
C THR A 203 13.23 14.13 2.14
#